data_05ee593d3ec934b57efa15552c861f81
#
_entry.id   05ee593d3ec934b57efa15552c861f81
#
_cell.length_a   1.000
_cell.length_b   1.000
_cell.length_c   1.000
_cell.angle_alpha   90.00
_cell.angle_beta   90.00
_cell.angle_gamma   90.00
#
_symmetry.space_group_name_H-M   'P 1'
#
loop_
_entity.id
_entity.type
_entity.pdbx_description
1 polymer ?
#
loop_
_entity_poly.entity_id
_entity_poly.type
_entity_poly.pdbx_seq_one_letter_code
_entity_poly.pdbx_strand_id
1 'polypeptide(L)'
;MSSEPLYPDYSVTRGSPQGIITYYALAFGIAWLIWIPMVLSSRARLAIRIPETTAWLAGVAPIFAGAFMTYREGGLKGIKQLSARCVMWKFGLRWYLISVLLPIANILLDLLVYRVLGGSIYGVPAWQWLSGYFSVVPILIPLALFEEAGWRGYASPRLQYLLGKWRGSLVLGGLWGIWHIPYYLIRGVSIFADFPLPYLIMSLFFFVIGTTAFETLMTWVFRHTRGSLLFACIFHASNNAFANLSFVPTAKAEQGLIFVSSAVICWILALTILGAEQRLQMGRWPAKSKA
;
A
#
# COMPACT_ATOMS: atom_id res chain seq x y z
N MET A 1 -21.33 -24.68 3.23
CA MET A 1 -20.10 -24.43 2.46
C MET A 1 -18.97 -24.43 3.46
N SER A 2 -18.07 -25.41 3.36
CA SER A 2 -16.94 -25.64 4.22
C SER A 2 -16.13 -24.36 4.43
N SER A 3 -15.67 -24.17 5.65
CA SER A 3 -14.65 -23.19 6.03
C SER A 3 -13.30 -23.58 5.42
N GLU A 4 -13.23 -23.63 4.07
CA GLU A 4 -11.93 -23.74 3.45
C GLU A 4 -11.11 -22.53 3.90
N PRO A 5 -9.90 -22.76 4.40
CA PRO A 5 -9.01 -21.66 4.75
C PRO A 5 -8.85 -20.79 3.49
N LEU A 6 -9.09 -19.49 3.65
CA LEU A 6 -9.00 -18.48 2.57
C LEU A 6 -7.63 -18.45 1.87
N TYR A 7 -6.68 -19.17 2.42
CA TYR A 7 -5.35 -19.41 1.87
C TYR A 7 -5.16 -20.92 1.68
N PRO A 8 -4.63 -21.39 0.53
CA PRO A 8 -4.16 -22.76 0.43
C PRO A 8 -3.17 -23.01 1.57
N ASP A 9 -3.20 -24.22 2.12
CA ASP A 9 -2.45 -24.66 3.31
C ASP A 9 -1.03 -24.07 3.42
N TYR A 10 -0.95 -22.94 4.10
CA TYR A 10 0.33 -22.31 4.45
C TYR A 10 0.73 -22.80 5.84
N SER A 11 1.06 -24.07 5.95
CA SER A 11 1.69 -24.64 7.16
C SER A 11 2.94 -23.84 7.61
N VAL A 12 3.48 -23.02 6.71
CA VAL A 12 4.62 -22.10 6.92
C VAL A 12 4.21 -20.72 7.45
N THR A 13 2.92 -20.38 7.49
CA THR A 13 2.46 -19.03 7.87
C THR A 13 2.01 -18.87 9.31
N ARG A 14 2.34 -19.83 10.20
CA ARG A 14 2.17 -19.59 11.63
C ARG A 14 3.09 -18.46 12.06
N GLY A 15 2.53 -17.24 12.08
CA GLY A 15 3.27 -16.06 12.50
C GLY A 15 3.70 -16.17 13.95
N SER A 16 4.98 -15.91 14.22
CA SER A 16 5.45 -15.63 15.57
C SER A 16 5.62 -14.12 15.74
N PRO A 17 5.34 -13.57 16.93
CA PRO A 17 5.62 -12.15 17.19
C PRO A 17 7.07 -11.79 16.90
N GLN A 18 8.02 -12.65 17.27
CA GLN A 18 9.45 -12.44 17.00
C GLN A 18 9.76 -12.39 15.51
N GLY A 19 9.14 -13.27 14.70
CA GLY A 19 9.32 -13.25 13.24
C GLY A 19 8.84 -11.96 12.61
N ILE A 20 7.68 -11.45 13.06
CA ILE A 20 7.14 -10.16 12.59
C ILE A 20 8.03 -8.99 13.02
N ILE A 21 8.47 -8.96 14.28
CA ILE A 21 9.38 -7.90 14.77
C ILE A 21 10.69 -7.92 13.96
N THR A 22 11.28 -9.09 13.73
CA THR A 22 12.51 -9.22 12.94
C THR A 22 12.30 -8.74 11.49
N TYR A 23 11.17 -9.11 10.87
CA TYR A 23 10.85 -8.63 9.53
C TYR A 23 10.80 -7.11 9.46
N TYR A 24 10.06 -6.47 10.38
CA TYR A 24 9.97 -5.01 10.37
C TYR A 24 11.30 -4.35 10.71
N ALA A 25 12.08 -4.89 11.64
CA ALA A 25 13.41 -4.38 11.94
C ALA A 25 14.33 -4.39 10.71
N LEU A 26 14.26 -5.46 9.89
CA LEU A 26 15.02 -5.56 8.65
C LEU A 26 14.46 -4.59 7.58
N ALA A 27 13.16 -4.58 7.33
CA ALA A 27 12.55 -3.75 6.30
C ALA A 27 12.74 -2.25 6.57
N PHE A 28 12.56 -1.82 7.81
CA PHE A 28 12.80 -0.44 8.23
C PHE A 28 14.30 -0.12 8.28
N GLY A 29 15.09 -1.02 8.89
CA GLY A 29 16.52 -0.80 9.04
C GLY A 29 17.21 -0.61 7.70
N ILE A 30 16.97 -1.49 6.73
CA ILE A 30 17.57 -1.38 5.39
C ILE A 30 17.11 -0.08 4.69
N ALA A 31 15.82 0.22 4.69
CA ALA A 31 15.32 1.42 4.01
C ALA A 31 15.80 2.71 4.68
N TRP A 32 15.75 2.77 5.99
CA TRP A 32 16.12 3.98 6.75
C TRP A 32 17.63 4.23 6.77
N LEU A 33 18.45 3.18 6.67
CA LEU A 33 19.89 3.32 6.45
C LEU A 33 20.24 3.99 5.11
N ILE A 34 19.33 3.94 4.14
CA ILE A 34 19.47 4.66 2.86
C ILE A 34 18.83 6.04 2.97
N TRP A 35 17.57 6.13 3.39
CA TRP A 35 16.80 7.38 3.36
C TRP A 35 17.25 8.43 4.39
N ILE A 36 17.66 8.03 5.61
CA ILE A 36 18.10 9.02 6.62
C ILE A 36 19.37 9.76 6.18
N PRO A 37 20.44 9.10 5.67
CA PRO A 37 21.57 9.82 5.07
C PRO A 37 21.16 10.74 3.92
N MET A 38 20.19 10.34 3.08
CA MET A 38 19.67 11.19 2.01
C MET A 38 18.94 12.42 2.55
N VAL A 39 18.14 12.29 3.61
CA VAL A 39 17.52 13.45 4.29
C VAL A 39 18.59 14.42 4.77
N LEU A 40 19.64 13.91 5.42
CA LEU A 40 20.75 14.74 5.93
C LEU A 40 21.51 15.40 4.79
N SER A 41 21.82 14.65 3.73
CA SER A 41 22.50 15.15 2.53
C SER A 41 21.68 16.25 1.83
N SER A 42 20.37 16.02 1.64
CA SER A 42 19.48 16.98 0.97
C SER A 42 19.28 18.28 1.74
N ARG A 43 19.63 18.29 3.03
CA ARG A 43 19.56 19.47 3.92
C ARG A 43 20.94 20.05 4.25
N ALA A 44 21.97 19.69 3.48
CA ALA A 44 23.36 20.11 3.67
C ALA A 44 23.92 19.82 5.08
N ARG A 45 23.41 18.74 5.74
CA ARG A 45 23.92 18.26 7.02
C ARG A 45 25.05 17.22 6.86
N LEU A 46 25.26 16.75 5.64
CA LEU A 46 26.39 15.89 5.25
C LEU A 46 27.20 16.58 4.15
N ALA A 47 28.52 16.42 4.17
CA ALA A 47 29.40 16.96 3.15
C ALA A 47 29.27 16.24 1.78
N ILE A 48 28.68 15.02 1.79
CA ILE A 48 28.51 14.20 0.58
C ILE A 48 27.11 14.43 0.02
N ARG A 49 27.04 14.76 -1.27
CA ARG A 49 25.77 14.81 -2.00
C ARG A 49 25.39 13.41 -2.48
N ILE A 50 24.28 12.89 -1.97
CA ILE A 50 23.70 11.60 -2.39
C ILE A 50 22.70 11.87 -3.51
N PRO A 51 22.82 11.22 -4.70
CA PRO A 51 21.87 11.41 -5.79
C PRO A 51 20.43 11.03 -5.40
N GLU A 52 19.46 11.79 -5.86
CA GLU A 52 18.02 11.61 -5.54
C GLU A 52 17.51 10.24 -6.01
N THR A 53 18.04 9.73 -7.12
CA THR A 53 17.73 8.39 -7.66
C THR A 53 18.04 7.25 -6.69
N THR A 54 18.96 7.47 -5.73
CA THR A 54 19.30 6.48 -4.68
C THR A 54 18.08 6.15 -3.80
N ALA A 55 17.09 7.06 -3.72
CA ALA A 55 15.89 6.84 -2.91
C ALA A 55 15.10 5.57 -3.32
N TRP A 56 15.14 5.21 -4.60
CA TRP A 56 14.46 4.02 -5.11
C TRP A 56 15.05 2.70 -4.62
N LEU A 57 16.35 2.69 -4.26
CA LEU A 57 17.02 1.49 -3.74
C LEU A 57 16.43 1.03 -2.40
N ALA A 58 15.91 1.95 -1.60
CA ALA A 58 15.27 1.59 -0.33
C ALA A 58 13.94 0.84 -0.53
N GLY A 59 13.28 1.04 -1.67
CA GLY A 59 12.04 0.33 -2.01
C GLY A 59 12.18 -1.19 -2.12
N VAL A 60 13.41 -1.70 -2.27
CA VAL A 60 13.65 -3.16 -2.30
C VAL A 60 13.75 -3.77 -0.88
N ALA A 61 13.81 -2.97 0.18
CA ALA A 61 13.98 -3.47 1.54
C ALA A 61 12.90 -4.49 1.97
N PRO A 62 11.59 -4.27 1.67
CA PRO A 62 10.55 -5.21 2.07
C PRO A 62 10.68 -6.59 1.42
N ILE A 63 11.05 -6.68 0.12
CA ILE A 63 11.24 -7.98 -0.52
C ILE A 63 12.43 -8.73 0.05
N PHE A 64 13.56 -8.05 0.32
CA PHE A 64 14.72 -8.68 0.94
C PHE A 64 14.39 -9.20 2.34
N ALA A 65 13.77 -8.38 3.18
CA ALA A 65 13.34 -8.79 4.51
C ALA A 65 12.33 -9.96 4.43
N GLY A 66 11.36 -9.89 3.52
CA GLY A 66 10.34 -10.91 3.32
C GLY A 66 10.91 -12.21 2.80
N ALA A 67 11.80 -12.16 1.81
CA ALA A 67 12.48 -13.35 1.26
C ALA A 67 13.39 -14.00 2.30
N PHE A 68 14.20 -13.21 3.01
CA PHE A 68 15.07 -13.69 4.09
C PHE A 68 14.25 -14.41 5.17
N MET A 69 13.19 -13.78 5.67
CA MET A 69 12.36 -14.38 6.71
C MET A 69 11.58 -15.60 6.22
N THR A 70 11.10 -15.57 4.98
CA THR A 70 10.44 -16.72 4.35
C THR A 70 11.39 -17.91 4.23
N TYR A 71 12.64 -17.65 3.80
CA TYR A 71 13.67 -18.69 3.73
C TYR A 71 14.03 -19.22 5.12
N ARG A 72 14.21 -18.35 6.10
CA ARG A 72 14.54 -18.73 7.49
C ARG A 72 13.49 -19.63 8.10
N GLU A 73 12.20 -19.39 7.83
CA GLU A 73 11.08 -20.13 8.41
C GLU A 73 10.68 -21.37 7.61
N GLY A 74 10.80 -21.35 6.28
CA GLY A 74 10.28 -22.39 5.41
C GLY A 74 11.27 -22.92 4.37
N GLY A 75 12.53 -22.47 4.39
CA GLY A 75 13.55 -22.85 3.43
C GLY A 75 13.15 -22.57 1.98
N LEU A 76 13.67 -23.33 1.05
CA LEU A 76 13.35 -23.24 -0.38
C LEU A 76 11.87 -23.51 -0.67
N LYS A 77 11.20 -24.35 0.14
CA LYS A 77 9.76 -24.58 0.00
C LYS A 77 8.95 -23.30 0.24
N GLY A 78 9.31 -22.55 1.27
CA GLY A 78 8.68 -21.25 1.55
C GLY A 78 8.89 -20.24 0.42
N ILE A 79 10.11 -20.14 -0.10
CA ILE A 79 10.42 -19.26 -1.25
C ILE A 79 9.60 -19.68 -2.49
N LYS A 80 9.53 -20.97 -2.82
CA LYS A 80 8.73 -21.48 -3.94
C LYS A 80 7.24 -21.13 -3.76
N GLN A 81 6.70 -21.23 -2.55
CA GLN A 81 5.31 -20.84 -2.27
C GLN A 81 5.09 -19.34 -2.43
N LEU A 82 6.02 -18.50 -1.95
CA LEU A 82 5.96 -17.05 -2.12
C LEU A 82 5.99 -16.67 -3.61
N SER A 83 6.93 -17.23 -4.37
CA SER A 83 7.06 -16.98 -5.82
C SER A 83 5.84 -17.46 -6.61
N ALA A 84 5.24 -18.59 -6.25
CA ALA A 84 4.03 -19.09 -6.90
C ALA A 84 2.86 -18.09 -6.79
N ARG A 85 2.80 -17.29 -5.72
CA ARG A 85 1.76 -16.27 -5.54
C ARG A 85 1.92 -15.08 -6.47
N CYS A 86 3.12 -14.83 -7.00
CA CYS A 86 3.36 -13.77 -7.97
C CYS A 86 2.70 -14.05 -9.33
N VAL A 87 2.48 -15.33 -9.65
CA VAL A 87 1.92 -15.77 -10.94
C VAL A 87 0.50 -16.32 -10.82
N MET A 88 -0.20 -16.06 -9.72
CA MET A 88 -1.59 -16.46 -9.54
C MET A 88 -2.52 -15.48 -10.28
N TRP A 89 -2.87 -15.79 -11.52
CA TRP A 89 -3.66 -14.90 -12.39
C TRP A 89 -5.08 -15.43 -12.72
N LYS A 90 -5.37 -16.71 -12.46
CA LYS A 90 -6.65 -17.35 -12.84
C LYS A 90 -7.80 -16.94 -11.92
N PHE A 91 -8.25 -15.70 -12.07
CA PHE A 91 -9.40 -15.13 -11.37
C PHE A 91 -10.38 -14.49 -12.36
N GLY A 92 -11.64 -14.33 -11.95
CA GLY A 92 -12.66 -13.69 -12.79
C GLY A 92 -12.30 -12.23 -13.10
N LEU A 93 -12.69 -11.74 -14.29
CA LEU A 93 -12.45 -10.39 -14.81
C LEU A 93 -12.75 -9.29 -13.78
N ARG A 94 -13.76 -9.51 -12.94
CA ARG A 94 -14.12 -8.56 -11.86
C ARG A 94 -12.94 -8.15 -10.98
N TRP A 95 -12.01 -9.07 -10.68
CA TRP A 95 -10.89 -8.78 -9.79
C TRP A 95 -9.83 -7.94 -10.48
N TYR A 96 -9.62 -8.11 -11.78
CA TYR A 96 -8.80 -7.21 -12.59
C TYR A 96 -9.40 -5.80 -12.62
N LEU A 97 -10.70 -5.71 -12.91
CA LEU A 97 -11.41 -4.42 -12.92
C LEU A 97 -11.36 -3.74 -11.55
N ILE A 98 -11.62 -4.46 -10.47
CA ILE A 98 -11.55 -3.91 -9.10
C ILE A 98 -10.13 -3.43 -8.79
N SER A 99 -9.10 -4.22 -9.11
CA SER A 99 -7.71 -3.86 -8.81
C SER A 99 -7.21 -2.64 -9.59
N VAL A 100 -7.82 -2.35 -10.74
CA VAL A 100 -7.52 -1.16 -11.54
C VAL A 100 -8.43 0.01 -11.16
N LEU A 101 -9.74 -0.20 -11.14
CA LEU A 101 -10.70 0.89 -11.06
C LEU A 101 -10.92 1.41 -9.63
N LEU A 102 -10.74 0.59 -8.60
CA LEU A 102 -10.96 1.04 -7.23
C LEU A 102 -9.91 2.07 -6.77
N PRO A 103 -8.60 1.89 -7.02
CA PRO A 103 -7.61 2.95 -6.78
C PRO A 103 -7.86 4.22 -7.60
N ILE A 104 -8.24 4.07 -8.87
CA ILE A 104 -8.57 5.21 -9.74
C ILE A 104 -9.78 5.96 -9.19
N ALA A 105 -10.85 5.25 -8.82
CA ALA A 105 -12.04 5.84 -8.25
C ALA A 105 -11.75 6.59 -6.94
N ASN A 106 -10.88 6.04 -6.08
CA ASN A 106 -10.45 6.72 -4.86
C ASN A 106 -9.83 8.08 -5.18
N ILE A 107 -8.89 8.15 -6.14
CA ILE A 107 -8.22 9.40 -6.51
C ILE A 107 -9.19 10.37 -7.22
N LEU A 108 -10.08 9.88 -8.07
CA LEU A 108 -11.07 10.73 -8.73
C LEU A 108 -12.05 11.35 -7.74
N LEU A 109 -12.49 10.59 -6.73
CA LEU A 109 -13.33 11.10 -5.64
C LEU A 109 -12.60 12.15 -4.81
N ASP A 110 -11.30 11.92 -4.54
CA ASP A 110 -10.46 12.88 -3.84
C ASP A 110 -10.36 14.19 -4.63
N LEU A 111 -10.07 14.12 -5.92
CA LEU A 111 -10.02 15.30 -6.81
C LEU A 111 -11.37 16.03 -6.88
N LEU A 112 -12.47 15.28 -6.92
CA LEU A 112 -13.82 15.86 -6.91
C LEU A 112 -14.07 16.65 -5.62
N VAL A 113 -13.77 16.07 -4.46
CA VAL A 113 -13.92 16.76 -3.17
C VAL A 113 -13.01 17.97 -3.08
N TYR A 114 -11.75 17.82 -3.49
CA TYR A 114 -10.81 18.94 -3.55
C TYR A 114 -11.36 20.09 -4.42
N ARG A 115 -11.95 19.78 -5.59
CA ARG A 115 -12.55 20.77 -6.48
C ARG A 115 -13.77 21.45 -5.87
N VAL A 116 -14.63 20.67 -5.18
CA VAL A 116 -15.82 21.22 -4.48
C VAL A 116 -15.41 22.14 -3.35
N LEU A 117 -14.28 21.88 -2.69
CA LEU A 117 -13.73 22.74 -1.65
C LEU A 117 -13.02 24.00 -2.19
N GLY A 118 -13.08 24.25 -3.50
CA GLY A 118 -12.53 25.45 -4.13
C GLY A 118 -11.10 25.30 -4.64
N GLY A 119 -10.52 24.09 -4.57
CA GLY A 119 -9.19 23.80 -5.10
C GLY A 119 -9.12 23.91 -6.63
N SER A 120 -7.99 24.34 -7.14
CA SER A 120 -7.76 24.48 -8.58
C SER A 120 -7.07 23.24 -9.13
N ILE A 121 -7.72 22.55 -10.07
CA ILE A 121 -7.15 21.40 -10.78
C ILE A 121 -6.65 21.88 -12.13
N TYR A 122 -5.33 21.86 -12.31
CA TYR A 122 -4.71 22.10 -13.61
C TYR A 122 -4.60 20.76 -14.33
N GLY A 123 -5.52 20.49 -15.25
CA GLY A 123 -5.65 19.20 -15.89
C GLY A 123 -4.86 19.09 -17.19
N VAL A 124 -4.23 17.94 -17.37
CA VAL A 124 -3.90 17.47 -18.72
C VAL A 124 -5.15 16.89 -19.39
N PRO A 125 -5.27 16.94 -20.72
CA PRO A 125 -6.38 16.32 -21.42
C PRO A 125 -6.55 14.83 -21.07
N ALA A 126 -7.79 14.33 -21.04
CA ALA A 126 -8.10 12.95 -20.64
C ALA A 126 -7.32 11.88 -21.44
N TRP A 127 -7.03 12.14 -22.73
CA TRP A 127 -6.25 11.21 -23.55
C TRP A 127 -4.77 11.11 -23.10
N GLN A 128 -4.16 12.21 -22.62
CA GLN A 128 -2.81 12.18 -22.05
C GLN A 128 -2.78 11.40 -20.75
N TRP A 129 -3.84 11.45 -19.98
CA TRP A 129 -4.02 10.65 -18.80
C TRP A 129 -4.04 9.15 -19.09
N LEU A 130 -4.90 8.76 -20.05
CA LEU A 130 -5.02 7.38 -20.45
C LEU A 130 -3.71 6.85 -21.04
N SER A 131 -3.10 7.61 -21.94
CA SER A 131 -1.82 7.20 -22.54
C SER A 131 -0.71 7.10 -21.49
N GLY A 132 -0.60 8.07 -20.58
CA GLY A 132 0.35 8.05 -19.48
C GLY A 132 0.12 6.87 -18.53
N TYR A 133 -1.12 6.63 -18.14
CA TYR A 133 -1.48 5.50 -17.29
C TYR A 133 -1.07 4.16 -17.91
N PHE A 134 -1.48 3.90 -19.15
CA PHE A 134 -1.15 2.63 -19.83
C PHE A 134 0.32 2.47 -20.17
N SER A 135 1.08 3.57 -20.28
CA SER A 135 2.54 3.52 -20.47
C SER A 135 3.28 3.18 -19.17
N VAL A 136 2.79 3.66 -18.03
CA VAL A 136 3.50 3.57 -16.74
C VAL A 136 3.11 2.34 -15.94
N VAL A 137 1.85 1.93 -15.93
CA VAL A 137 1.36 0.77 -15.16
C VAL A 137 2.13 -0.52 -15.42
N PRO A 138 2.44 -0.91 -16.68
CA PRO A 138 3.21 -2.13 -16.93
C PRO A 138 4.61 -2.13 -16.30
N ILE A 139 5.20 -0.94 -16.14
CA ILE A 139 6.50 -0.75 -15.48
C ILE A 139 6.34 -0.80 -13.95
N LEU A 140 5.26 -0.22 -13.43
CA LEU A 140 5.04 -0.15 -11.99
C LEU A 140 4.60 -1.48 -11.37
N ILE A 141 3.96 -2.38 -12.13
CA ILE A 141 3.56 -3.70 -11.62
C ILE A 141 4.76 -4.51 -11.10
N PRO A 142 5.84 -4.74 -11.87
CA PRO A 142 7.02 -5.41 -11.35
C PRO A 142 7.74 -4.62 -10.25
N LEU A 143 7.72 -3.29 -10.29
CA LEU A 143 8.31 -2.47 -9.23
C LEU A 143 7.51 -2.58 -7.91
N ALA A 144 6.19 -2.62 -7.98
CA ALA A 144 5.35 -2.85 -6.82
C ALA A 144 5.64 -4.19 -6.12
N LEU A 145 6.14 -5.20 -6.86
CA LEU A 145 6.50 -6.49 -6.28
C LEU A 145 7.61 -6.36 -5.23
N PHE A 146 8.51 -5.38 -5.34
CA PHE A 146 9.56 -5.17 -4.34
C PHE A 146 8.98 -4.85 -2.96
N GLU A 147 7.84 -4.18 -2.92
CA GLU A 147 7.13 -3.93 -1.68
C GLU A 147 6.14 -5.04 -1.35
N GLU A 148 5.31 -5.46 -2.30
CA GLU A 148 4.21 -6.38 -2.07
C GLU A 148 4.66 -7.78 -1.64
N ALA A 149 5.81 -8.26 -2.14
CA ALA A 149 6.38 -9.54 -1.72
C ALA A 149 6.73 -9.54 -0.22
N GLY A 150 7.14 -8.39 0.32
CA GLY A 150 7.37 -8.22 1.75
C GLY A 150 6.09 -8.00 2.53
N TRP A 151 5.34 -6.94 2.18
CA TRP A 151 4.15 -6.54 2.93
C TRP A 151 3.05 -7.60 2.86
N ARG A 152 2.63 -8.00 1.66
CA ARG A 152 1.51 -8.96 1.44
C ARG A 152 2.02 -10.39 1.32
N GLY A 153 3.25 -10.57 0.85
CA GLY A 153 3.87 -11.88 0.76
C GLY A 153 4.21 -12.48 2.12
N TYR A 154 4.86 -11.72 2.97
CA TYR A 154 5.33 -12.18 4.27
C TYR A 154 4.49 -11.65 5.45
N ALA A 155 4.39 -10.31 5.62
CA ALA A 155 3.88 -9.71 6.84
C ALA A 155 2.35 -9.85 7.00
N SER A 156 1.57 -9.56 5.95
CA SER A 156 0.10 -9.55 6.01
C SER A 156 -0.49 -10.88 6.51
N PRO A 157 -0.16 -12.06 5.97
CA PRO A 157 -0.72 -13.31 6.46
C PRO A 157 -0.39 -13.58 7.93
N ARG A 158 0.82 -13.22 8.39
CA ARG A 158 1.27 -13.44 9.77
C ARG A 158 0.61 -12.48 10.74
N LEU A 159 0.47 -11.21 10.38
CA LEU A 159 -0.27 -10.24 11.20
C LEU A 159 -1.75 -10.62 11.29
N GLN A 160 -2.36 -11.07 10.20
CA GLN A 160 -3.75 -11.53 10.21
C GLN A 160 -3.93 -12.80 11.08
N TYR A 161 -2.94 -13.68 11.10
CA TYR A 161 -2.94 -14.86 11.98
C TYR A 161 -2.87 -14.44 13.45
N LEU A 162 -1.97 -13.52 13.81
CA LEU A 162 -1.72 -13.09 15.19
C LEU A 162 -2.82 -12.18 15.76
N LEU A 163 -3.33 -11.25 14.96
CA LEU A 163 -4.19 -10.16 15.41
C LEU A 163 -5.62 -10.23 14.85
N GLY A 164 -5.87 -11.18 13.97
CA GLY A 164 -7.11 -11.26 13.22
C GLY A 164 -7.10 -10.38 11.98
N LYS A 165 -8.05 -10.63 11.09
CA LYS A 165 -8.16 -10.12 9.73
C LYS A 165 -7.93 -8.61 9.62
N TRP A 166 -8.72 -7.82 10.32
CA TRP A 166 -8.73 -6.37 10.15
C TRP A 166 -7.72 -5.65 11.03
N ARG A 167 -7.51 -6.14 12.27
CA ARG A 167 -6.46 -5.57 13.13
C ARG A 167 -5.07 -5.76 12.52
N GLY A 168 -4.82 -6.94 11.93
CA GLY A 168 -3.56 -7.20 11.19
C GLY A 168 -3.37 -6.25 10.01
N SER A 169 -4.44 -5.95 9.25
CA SER A 169 -4.41 -4.97 8.16
C SER A 169 -4.15 -3.55 8.67
N LEU A 170 -4.82 -3.13 9.74
CA LEU A 170 -4.61 -1.79 10.33
C LEU A 170 -3.15 -1.60 10.80
N VAL A 171 -2.60 -2.61 11.48
CA VAL A 171 -1.19 -2.57 11.92
C VAL A 171 -0.25 -2.51 10.72
N LEU A 172 -0.48 -3.34 9.70
CA LEU A 172 0.33 -3.34 8.50
C LEU A 172 0.30 -1.97 7.80
N GLY A 173 -0.89 -1.39 7.61
CA GLY A 173 -1.05 -0.10 6.94
C GLY A 173 -0.41 1.05 7.70
N GLY A 174 -0.58 1.09 9.02
CA GLY A 174 0.08 2.09 9.87
C GLY A 174 1.61 1.99 9.80
N LEU A 175 2.16 0.78 9.92
CA LEU A 175 3.61 0.56 9.81
C LEU A 175 4.12 0.85 8.39
N TRP A 176 3.38 0.50 7.35
CA TRP A 176 3.74 0.84 5.97
C TRP A 176 3.79 2.36 5.75
N GLY A 177 2.81 3.10 6.28
CA GLY A 177 2.82 4.56 6.27
C GLY A 177 4.03 5.15 7.01
N ILE A 178 4.32 4.67 8.23
CA ILE A 178 5.47 5.12 9.03
C ILE A 178 6.80 4.81 8.32
N TRP A 179 6.90 3.67 7.63
CA TRP A 179 8.09 3.29 6.88
C TRP A 179 8.49 4.33 5.84
N HIS A 180 7.53 5.01 5.22
CA HIS A 180 7.78 6.05 4.21
C HIS A 180 8.20 7.41 4.80
N ILE A 181 8.10 7.65 6.10
CA ILE A 181 8.34 8.99 6.68
C ILE A 181 9.69 9.58 6.25
N PRO A 182 10.85 8.87 6.34
CA PRO A 182 12.11 9.45 5.90
C PRO A 182 12.15 9.78 4.40
N TYR A 183 11.50 8.97 3.54
CA TYR A 183 11.38 9.25 2.11
C TYR A 183 10.74 10.61 1.85
N TYR A 184 9.66 10.92 2.56
CA TYR A 184 8.94 12.19 2.41
C TYR A 184 9.69 13.40 2.96
N LEU A 185 10.77 13.19 3.70
CA LEU A 185 11.63 14.27 4.21
C LEU A 185 12.82 14.59 3.28
N ILE A 186 13.04 13.85 2.18
CA ILE A 186 14.14 14.06 1.24
C ILE A 186 13.78 15.19 0.27
N ARG A 187 14.52 16.31 0.34
CA ARG A 187 14.37 17.41 -0.62
C ARG A 187 14.78 16.97 -2.02
N GLY A 188 14.03 17.44 -3.02
CA GLY A 188 14.22 17.05 -4.41
C GLY A 188 13.54 15.72 -4.78
N VAL A 189 13.17 14.88 -3.80
CA VAL A 189 12.43 13.63 -4.01
C VAL A 189 10.95 13.81 -3.69
N SER A 190 10.64 14.44 -2.56
CA SER A 190 9.28 14.63 -2.10
C SER A 190 8.92 16.09 -1.95
N ILE A 191 7.71 16.45 -2.41
CA ILE A 191 7.15 17.80 -2.23
C ILE A 191 6.94 18.15 -0.75
N PHE A 192 6.75 17.18 0.14
CA PHE A 192 6.55 17.41 1.58
C PHE A 192 7.79 17.96 2.25
N ALA A 193 8.97 17.63 1.74
CA ALA A 193 10.24 18.01 2.35
C ALA A 193 10.42 19.53 2.50
N ASP A 194 9.69 20.31 1.69
CA ASP A 194 9.74 21.78 1.68
C ASP A 194 8.51 22.44 2.31
N PHE A 195 7.61 21.65 2.93
CA PHE A 195 6.47 22.20 3.64
C PHE A 195 6.88 22.86 4.95
N PRO A 196 6.23 23.98 5.36
CA PRO A 196 6.32 24.48 6.73
C PRO A 196 5.94 23.38 7.73
N LEU A 197 6.60 23.36 8.88
CA LEU A 197 6.49 22.29 9.87
C LEU A 197 5.05 21.87 10.22
N PRO A 198 4.09 22.78 10.44
CA PRO A 198 2.71 22.39 10.73
C PRO A 198 2.06 21.60 9.58
N TYR A 199 2.26 22.04 8.34
CA TYR A 199 1.73 21.36 7.15
C TYR A 199 2.43 20.01 6.89
N LEU A 200 3.74 19.94 7.14
CA LEU A 200 4.49 18.71 7.06
C LEU A 200 3.94 17.65 8.04
N ILE A 201 3.79 18.03 9.31
CA ILE A 201 3.25 17.11 10.34
C ILE A 201 1.85 16.65 9.95
N MET A 202 0.97 17.58 9.55
CA MET A 202 -0.38 17.26 9.10
C MET A 202 -0.37 16.29 7.91
N SER A 203 0.43 16.57 6.88
CA SER A 203 0.52 15.74 5.69
C SER A 203 1.03 14.34 6.00
N LEU A 204 2.07 14.19 6.82
CA LEU A 204 2.59 12.90 7.24
C LEU A 204 1.58 12.12 8.09
N PHE A 205 0.87 12.79 9.00
CA PHE A 205 -0.17 12.18 9.81
C PHE A 205 -1.30 11.62 8.93
N PHE A 206 -1.85 12.44 8.02
CA PHE A 206 -2.92 12.00 7.13
C PHE A 206 -2.43 11.02 6.07
N PHE A 207 -1.17 11.06 5.66
CA PHE A 207 -0.58 10.03 4.83
C PHE A 207 -0.61 8.66 5.53
N VAL A 208 -0.19 8.57 6.79
CA VAL A 208 -0.24 7.30 7.56
C VAL A 208 -1.68 6.81 7.71
N ILE A 209 -2.62 7.71 8.01
CA ILE A 209 -4.05 7.37 8.12
C ILE A 209 -4.60 6.89 6.77
N GLY A 210 -4.28 7.57 5.67
CA GLY A 210 -4.70 7.19 4.32
C GLY A 210 -4.09 5.87 3.86
N THR A 211 -2.81 5.66 4.13
CA THR A 211 -2.11 4.39 3.84
C THR A 211 -2.74 3.22 4.60
N THR A 212 -3.20 3.46 5.84
CA THR A 212 -3.90 2.43 6.64
C THR A 212 -5.25 2.06 6.01
N ALA A 213 -6.00 3.04 5.50
CA ALA A 213 -7.25 2.78 4.78
C ALA A 213 -7.00 2.06 3.45
N PHE A 214 -6.00 2.52 2.69
CA PHE A 214 -5.59 1.92 1.42
C PHE A 214 -5.14 0.46 1.58
N GLU A 215 -4.35 0.17 2.63
CA GLU A 215 -4.00 -1.20 3.01
C GLU A 215 -5.23 -2.06 3.29
N THR A 216 -6.24 -1.50 3.94
CA THR A 216 -7.49 -2.22 4.23
C THR A 216 -8.22 -2.62 2.96
N LEU A 217 -8.31 -1.72 1.97
CA LEU A 217 -8.84 -2.02 0.63
C LEU A 217 -8.01 -3.08 -0.08
N MET A 218 -6.69 -2.93 -0.05
CA MET A 218 -5.76 -3.88 -0.67
C MET A 218 -5.84 -5.26 -0.01
N THR A 219 -5.92 -5.33 1.33
CA THR A 219 -6.14 -6.58 2.05
C THR A 219 -7.46 -7.23 1.65
N TRP A 220 -8.51 -6.45 1.41
CA TRP A 220 -9.79 -6.98 0.93
C TRP A 220 -9.64 -7.66 -0.44
N VAL A 221 -9.01 -7.01 -1.42
CA VAL A 221 -8.71 -7.58 -2.75
C VAL A 221 -7.83 -8.82 -2.63
N PHE A 222 -6.75 -8.72 -1.87
CA PHE A 222 -5.77 -9.78 -1.66
C PHE A 222 -6.42 -11.06 -1.10
N ARG A 223 -7.32 -10.93 -0.15
CA ARG A 223 -8.05 -12.06 0.42
C ARG A 223 -9.00 -12.71 -0.59
N HIS A 224 -9.71 -11.93 -1.38
CA HIS A 224 -10.65 -12.44 -2.40
C HIS A 224 -9.94 -13.02 -3.63
N THR A 225 -8.66 -12.73 -3.80
CA THR A 225 -7.78 -13.32 -4.80
C THR A 225 -6.85 -14.40 -4.20
N ARG A 226 -7.27 -15.03 -3.10
CA ARG A 226 -6.55 -16.13 -2.42
C ARG A 226 -5.08 -15.82 -2.13
N GLY A 227 -4.77 -14.58 -1.84
CA GLY A 227 -3.40 -14.14 -1.54
C GLY A 227 -2.51 -13.95 -2.78
N SER A 228 -3.08 -13.69 -3.95
CA SER A 228 -2.32 -13.38 -5.16
C SER A 228 -1.55 -12.07 -5.00
N LEU A 229 -0.23 -12.14 -5.17
CA LEU A 229 0.63 -10.96 -5.21
C LEU A 229 0.44 -10.17 -6.50
N LEU A 230 0.10 -10.83 -7.61
CA LEU A 230 -0.18 -10.13 -8.86
C LEU A 230 -1.28 -9.09 -8.71
N PHE A 231 -2.41 -9.42 -8.06
CA PHE A 231 -3.51 -8.48 -7.86
C PHE A 231 -3.16 -7.37 -6.88
N ALA A 232 -2.35 -7.65 -5.86
CA ALA A 232 -1.80 -6.62 -4.98
C ALA A 232 -0.90 -5.66 -5.77
N CYS A 233 -0.02 -6.18 -6.64
CA CYS A 233 0.84 -5.35 -7.50
C CYS A 233 0.04 -4.52 -8.51
N ILE A 234 -1.00 -5.08 -9.14
CA ILE A 234 -1.88 -4.33 -10.05
C ILE A 234 -2.57 -3.19 -9.29
N PHE A 235 -3.11 -3.46 -8.11
CA PHE A 235 -3.79 -2.47 -7.28
C PHE A 235 -2.83 -1.34 -6.88
N HIS A 236 -1.65 -1.68 -6.37
CA HIS A 236 -0.61 -0.73 -5.98
C HIS A 236 -0.11 0.09 -7.18
N ALA A 237 0.22 -0.58 -8.28
CA ALA A 237 0.69 0.07 -9.50
C ALA A 237 -0.35 1.02 -10.09
N SER A 238 -1.63 0.64 -10.06
CA SER A 238 -2.73 1.48 -10.54
C SER A 238 -2.87 2.75 -9.71
N ASN A 239 -2.76 2.65 -8.39
CA ASN A 239 -2.75 3.82 -7.52
C ASN A 239 -1.58 4.75 -7.83
N ASN A 240 -0.36 4.21 -7.91
CA ASN A 240 0.85 5.00 -8.11
C ASN A 240 0.89 5.63 -9.50
N ALA A 241 0.48 4.90 -10.55
CA ALA A 241 0.40 5.44 -11.90
C ALA A 241 -0.58 6.61 -11.96
N PHE A 242 -1.76 6.46 -11.40
CA PHE A 242 -2.78 7.49 -11.46
C PHE A 242 -2.44 8.68 -10.57
N ALA A 243 -1.89 8.47 -9.37
CA ALA A 243 -1.43 9.53 -8.48
C ALA A 243 -0.30 10.37 -9.09
N ASN A 244 0.64 9.73 -9.80
CA ASN A 244 1.74 10.44 -10.48
C ASN A 244 1.30 11.25 -11.70
N LEU A 245 0.19 10.89 -12.33
CA LEU A 245 -0.41 11.64 -13.44
C LEU A 245 -1.37 12.72 -12.94
N SER A 246 -1.75 12.63 -11.67
CA SER A 246 -2.68 13.54 -11.05
C SER A 246 -1.95 14.82 -10.62
N PHE A 247 -2.57 15.91 -10.81
CA PHE A 247 -2.37 17.28 -10.51
C PHE A 247 -1.64 17.55 -9.21
N VAL A 248 -0.62 18.36 -9.29
CA VAL A 248 -0.05 19.01 -8.11
C VAL A 248 -0.70 20.38 -8.01
N PRO A 249 -1.48 20.66 -6.95
CA PRO A 249 -1.92 22.02 -6.68
C PRO A 249 -0.72 22.95 -6.58
N THR A 250 -0.85 24.13 -7.14
CA THR A 250 0.25 25.09 -7.16
C THR A 250 0.52 25.71 -5.80
N ALA A 251 -0.49 25.83 -4.95
CA ALA A 251 -0.35 26.39 -3.62
C ALA A 251 0.02 25.30 -2.59
N LYS A 252 1.10 25.50 -1.83
CA LYS A 252 1.57 24.55 -0.80
C LYS A 252 0.52 24.23 0.28
N ALA A 253 -0.31 25.20 0.65
CA ALA A 253 -1.40 25.01 1.61
C ALA A 253 -2.49 24.05 1.04
N GLU A 254 -2.77 24.13 -0.25
CA GLU A 254 -3.74 23.28 -0.93
C GLU A 254 -3.26 21.83 -1.07
N GLN A 255 -1.93 21.63 -1.21
CA GLN A 255 -1.33 20.30 -1.25
C GLN A 255 -1.58 19.51 0.04
N GLY A 256 -1.53 20.17 1.21
CA GLY A 256 -1.89 19.54 2.49
C GLY A 256 -3.34 19.08 2.54
N LEU A 257 -4.26 19.83 1.93
CA LEU A 257 -5.69 19.52 1.91
C LEU A 257 -5.99 18.24 1.12
N ILE A 258 -5.25 17.97 0.05
CA ILE A 258 -5.39 16.72 -0.74
C ILE A 258 -5.13 15.48 0.12
N PHE A 259 -4.14 15.50 1.02
CA PHE A 259 -3.87 14.34 1.87
C PHE A 259 -4.96 14.12 2.92
N VAL A 260 -5.56 15.19 3.40
CA VAL A 260 -6.71 15.09 4.32
C VAL A 260 -7.90 14.47 3.59
N SER A 261 -8.26 15.02 2.42
CA SER A 261 -9.40 14.51 1.63
C SER A 261 -9.17 13.09 1.16
N SER A 262 -7.97 12.76 0.70
CA SER A 262 -7.60 11.41 0.26
C SER A 262 -7.71 10.38 1.39
N ALA A 263 -7.23 10.71 2.59
CA ALA A 263 -7.37 9.84 3.74
C ALA A 263 -8.85 9.62 4.10
N VAL A 264 -9.66 10.69 4.15
CA VAL A 264 -11.09 10.61 4.48
C VAL A 264 -11.84 9.76 3.46
N ILE A 265 -11.63 10.01 2.16
CA ILE A 265 -12.32 9.27 1.10
C ILE A 265 -11.91 7.81 1.10
N CYS A 266 -10.63 7.51 1.24
CA CYS A 266 -10.14 6.15 1.30
C CYS A 266 -10.76 5.38 2.49
N TRP A 267 -10.92 6.03 3.65
CA TRP A 267 -11.62 5.44 4.80
C TRP A 267 -13.12 5.25 4.53
N ILE A 268 -13.80 6.19 3.89
CA ILE A 268 -15.22 6.04 3.52
C ILE A 268 -15.38 4.82 2.62
N LEU A 269 -14.54 4.66 1.60
CA LEU A 269 -14.55 3.50 0.71
C LEU A 269 -14.26 2.20 1.46
N ALA A 270 -13.23 2.18 2.31
CA ALA A 270 -12.87 1.02 3.09
C ALA A 270 -14.01 0.59 4.02
N LEU A 271 -14.57 1.51 4.80
CA LEU A 271 -15.67 1.22 5.72
C LEU A 271 -16.94 0.79 4.99
N THR A 272 -17.25 1.37 3.82
CA THR A 272 -18.40 0.99 2.99
C THR A 272 -18.25 -0.45 2.50
N ILE A 273 -17.07 -0.82 1.97
CA ILE A 273 -16.81 -2.19 1.48
C ILE A 273 -16.86 -3.19 2.64
N LEU A 274 -16.26 -2.86 3.78
CA LEU A 274 -16.26 -3.74 4.96
C LEU A 274 -17.68 -3.91 5.53
N GLY A 275 -18.46 -2.83 5.60
CA GLY A 275 -19.85 -2.88 6.05
C GLY A 275 -20.73 -3.71 5.12
N ALA A 276 -20.55 -3.58 3.81
CA ALA A 276 -21.25 -4.40 2.82
C ALA A 276 -20.87 -5.89 2.95
N GLU A 277 -19.59 -6.21 3.12
CA GLU A 277 -19.13 -7.60 3.34
C GLU A 277 -19.76 -8.21 4.60
N GLN A 278 -19.79 -7.48 5.71
CA GLN A 278 -20.42 -7.96 6.94
C GLN A 278 -21.92 -8.25 6.78
N ARG A 279 -22.66 -7.34 6.12
CA ARG A 279 -24.10 -7.54 5.86
C ARG A 279 -24.34 -8.78 5.01
N LEU A 280 -23.56 -9.00 3.96
CA LEU A 280 -23.67 -10.18 3.10
C LEU A 280 -23.36 -11.47 3.85
N GLN A 281 -22.43 -11.46 4.82
CA GLN A 281 -22.14 -12.62 5.66
C GLN A 281 -23.26 -12.89 6.68
N MET A 282 -23.83 -11.86 7.30
CA MET A 282 -24.94 -11.99 8.23
C MET A 282 -26.23 -12.48 7.55
N GLY A 283 -26.53 -12.02 6.33
CA GLY A 283 -27.69 -12.47 5.56
C GLY A 283 -27.60 -13.92 5.08
N ARG A 284 -26.44 -14.57 5.16
CA ARG A 284 -26.23 -15.99 4.85
C ARG A 284 -26.28 -16.91 6.07
N TRP A 285 -26.42 -16.36 7.29
CA TRP A 285 -26.57 -17.16 8.50
C TRP A 285 -27.99 -17.74 8.53
N PRO A 286 -28.16 -19.08 8.56
CA PRO A 286 -29.51 -19.65 8.70
C PRO A 286 -30.12 -19.13 9.99
N ALA A 287 -31.36 -18.65 9.91
CA ALA A 287 -32.13 -18.32 11.11
C ALA A 287 -32.05 -19.53 12.05
N LYS A 288 -31.64 -19.29 13.32
CA LYS A 288 -31.65 -20.35 14.33
C LYS A 288 -33.03 -20.99 14.30
N SER A 289 -33.11 -22.27 13.92
CA SER A 289 -34.33 -23.02 14.09
C SER A 289 -34.72 -22.91 15.55
N LYS A 290 -35.85 -22.28 15.81
CA LYS A 290 -36.49 -22.32 17.15
C LYS A 290 -36.80 -23.78 17.43
N ALA A 291 -35.99 -24.43 18.24
CA ALA A 291 -36.34 -25.69 18.87
C ALA A 291 -37.18 -25.39 20.08
#